data_20603ba9dd45bc237d5c1f2c78e09d37
#
_entry.id   20603ba9dd45bc237d5c1f2c78e09d37
#
_cell.length_a   1.000
_cell.length_b   1.000
_cell.length_c   1.000
_cell.angle_alpha   90.00
_cell.angle_beta   90.00
_cell.angle_gamma   90.00
#
_symmetry.space_group_name_H-M   'P 1'
#
loop_
_entity.id
_entity.type
_entity.pdbx_description
1 polymer ?
#
loop_
_entity_poly.entity_id
_entity_poly.type
_entity_poly.pdbx_seq_one_letter_code
_entity_poly.pdbx_strand_id
1 'polypeptide(L)'
;MRCEICPRRCNAERTEKKAGGVCRMPAGIVVARAMLHLWEEPVLSGKNGAGCIFFSGCNLGCVFCQNGRISHENFGKVITPAHLREIMEDLVSQGAHCIDLVTPTHFTPWVLEALRKPLPVPVVWNSGGYERVETIRTLEGKVQIYLPDLKYAMERPARELSAAPDYFEAAAAAIDEMVRQVGAYQIGDDGLMRSGVILRHLVLPGQMENTKRV
;
A
#
# COMPACT_ATOMS: atom_id res chain seq x y z
N MET A 1 15.56 11.06 11.18
CA MET A 1 14.99 9.77 11.60
C MET A 1 15.68 8.66 10.81
N ARG A 2 16.21 7.67 11.49
CA ARG A 2 16.71 6.44 10.84
C ARG A 2 15.53 5.54 10.52
N CYS A 3 15.42 5.11 9.26
CA CYS A 3 14.22 4.47 8.74
C CYS A 3 14.26 2.93 8.91
N GLU A 4 13.27 2.41 9.64
CA GLU A 4 13.02 0.97 9.81
C GLU A 4 11.55 0.59 9.56
N ILE A 5 10.84 1.37 8.76
CA ILE A 5 9.39 1.24 8.55
C ILE A 5 9.03 -0.07 7.83
N CYS A 6 9.86 -0.53 6.90
CA CYS A 6 9.60 -1.72 6.08
C CYS A 6 10.68 -2.81 6.27
N PRO A 7 10.51 -4.04 5.75
CA PRO A 7 11.47 -5.13 5.91
C PRO A 7 12.88 -4.83 5.40
N ARG A 8 13.05 -3.85 4.50
CA ARG A 8 14.37 -3.39 4.04
C ARG A 8 15.29 -2.94 5.16
N ARG A 9 14.73 -2.43 6.28
CA ARG A 9 15.50 -1.95 7.45
C ARG A 9 16.77 -1.20 7.04
N CYS A 10 16.66 -0.36 6.00
CA CYS A 10 17.81 0.28 5.37
C CYS A 10 18.51 1.30 6.27
N ASN A 11 17.94 1.62 7.44
CA ASN A 11 18.49 2.53 8.44
C ASN A 11 18.92 3.89 7.85
N ALA A 12 18.32 4.26 6.71
CA ALA A 12 18.63 5.49 6.02
C ALA A 12 18.22 6.71 6.84
N GLU A 13 19.05 7.72 6.84
CA GLU A 13 18.69 9.02 7.36
C GLU A 13 17.82 9.75 6.34
N ARG A 14 16.54 9.92 6.67
CA ARG A 14 15.57 10.67 5.86
C ARG A 14 15.28 12.00 6.55
N THR A 15 15.34 13.09 5.78
CA THR A 15 14.89 14.42 6.20
C THR A 15 13.99 15.02 5.12
N GLU A 16 13.32 16.13 5.39
CA GLU A 16 12.50 16.82 4.38
C GLU A 16 13.30 17.19 3.12
N LYS A 17 14.60 17.47 3.27
CA LYS A 17 15.50 17.88 2.18
C LYS A 17 16.35 16.74 1.62
N LYS A 18 16.38 15.58 2.30
CA LYS A 18 17.24 14.46 1.92
C LYS A 18 16.42 13.19 1.80
N ALA A 19 16.29 12.71 0.58
CA ALA A 19 15.75 11.39 0.30
C ALA A 19 16.76 10.29 0.67
N GLY A 20 16.26 9.11 1.04
CA GLY A 20 17.13 7.99 1.41
C GLY A 20 16.42 6.64 1.39
N GLY A 21 17.21 5.59 1.58
CA GLY A 21 16.75 4.21 1.60
C GLY A 21 16.47 3.64 0.21
N VAL A 22 15.99 2.39 0.19
CA VAL A 22 15.64 1.68 -1.06
C VAL A 22 14.49 2.37 -1.79
N CYS A 23 13.52 2.91 -1.07
CA CYS A 23 12.40 3.67 -1.64
C CYS A 23 12.81 5.05 -2.18
N ARG A 24 14.00 5.55 -1.84
CA ARG A 24 14.53 6.86 -2.27
C ARG A 24 13.62 8.05 -1.95
N MET A 25 12.89 7.99 -0.82
CA MET A 25 11.95 9.02 -0.42
C MET A 25 12.46 9.89 0.74
N PRO A 26 12.04 11.17 0.82
CA PRO A 26 12.34 12.06 1.94
C PRO A 26 11.54 11.67 3.21
N ALA A 27 11.78 12.34 4.31
CA ALA A 27 10.89 12.36 5.46
C ALA A 27 9.72 13.29 5.13
N GLY A 28 8.54 12.72 4.90
CA GLY A 28 7.35 13.43 4.40
C GLY A 28 6.65 12.61 3.34
N ILE A 29 5.47 13.05 2.94
CA ILE A 29 4.63 12.33 1.97
C ILE A 29 4.92 12.84 0.57
N VAL A 30 5.08 11.94 -0.39
CA VAL A 30 5.16 12.30 -1.81
C VAL A 30 4.01 11.60 -2.54
N VAL A 31 3.08 12.39 -3.07
CA VAL A 31 1.94 11.89 -3.85
C VAL A 31 2.18 12.13 -5.34
N ALA A 32 2.08 11.08 -6.11
CA ALA A 32 2.20 11.12 -7.56
C ALA A 32 0.87 11.48 -8.24
N ARG A 33 -0.24 10.94 -7.71
CA ARG A 33 -1.57 11.10 -8.28
C ARG A 33 -2.64 10.84 -7.22
N ALA A 34 -3.76 11.57 -7.32
CA ALA A 34 -4.99 11.30 -6.59
C ALA A 34 -6.17 11.45 -7.55
N MET A 35 -7.11 10.49 -7.55
CA MET A 35 -8.23 10.48 -8.49
C MET A 35 -9.27 9.42 -8.11
N LEU A 36 -10.51 9.58 -8.58
CA LEU A 36 -11.45 8.46 -8.64
C LEU A 36 -10.97 7.43 -9.68
N HIS A 37 -10.89 6.18 -9.27
CA HIS A 37 -10.49 5.04 -10.11
C HIS A 37 -11.62 4.02 -10.21
N LEU A 38 -12.14 3.83 -11.43
CA LEU A 38 -13.29 2.96 -11.70
C LEU A 38 -12.91 1.49 -11.88
N TRP A 39 -11.61 1.19 -12.00
CA TRP A 39 -11.08 -0.12 -12.35
C TRP A 39 -10.23 -0.76 -11.24
N GLU A 40 -10.45 -0.34 -9.99
CA GLU A 40 -9.98 -1.10 -8.83
C GLU A 40 -10.89 -2.33 -8.65
N GLU A 41 -10.62 -3.20 -7.70
CA GLU A 41 -11.44 -4.38 -7.42
C GLU A 41 -12.94 -4.00 -7.39
N PRO A 42 -13.85 -4.74 -8.03
CA PRO A 42 -15.27 -4.35 -8.16
C PRO A 42 -15.95 -4.04 -6.83
N VAL A 43 -15.58 -4.77 -5.76
CA VAL A 43 -16.10 -4.56 -4.41
C VAL A 43 -15.58 -3.29 -3.73
N LEU A 44 -14.57 -2.63 -4.30
CA LEU A 44 -13.99 -1.36 -3.84
C LEU A 44 -14.46 -0.20 -4.70
N SER A 45 -14.45 -0.36 -6.02
CA SER A 45 -14.76 0.72 -6.97
C SER A 45 -16.27 0.92 -7.17
N GLY A 46 -17.07 -0.14 -7.12
CA GLY A 46 -18.51 -0.03 -7.35
C GLY A 46 -18.84 0.79 -8.60
N LYS A 47 -19.81 1.69 -8.49
CA LYS A 47 -20.26 2.56 -9.59
C LYS A 47 -19.49 3.88 -9.68
N ASN A 48 -19.09 4.44 -8.54
CA ASN A 48 -18.50 5.77 -8.48
C ASN A 48 -16.97 5.75 -8.44
N GLY A 49 -16.36 4.58 -8.20
CA GLY A 49 -14.92 4.41 -8.11
C GLY A 49 -14.37 4.44 -6.67
N ALA A 50 -13.15 3.94 -6.55
CA ALA A 50 -12.32 4.11 -5.37
C ALA A 50 -11.56 5.43 -5.45
N GLY A 51 -11.41 6.14 -4.35
CA GLY A 51 -10.58 7.33 -4.23
C GLY A 51 -9.12 6.93 -4.09
N CYS A 52 -8.44 6.65 -5.20
CA CYS A 52 -7.06 6.16 -5.21
C CYS A 52 -6.06 7.29 -5.04
N ILE A 53 -5.14 7.11 -4.10
CA ILE A 53 -4.00 8.01 -3.85
C ILE A 53 -2.71 7.22 -4.06
N PHE A 54 -1.99 7.52 -5.14
CA PHE A 54 -0.75 6.86 -5.52
C PHE A 54 0.44 7.56 -4.88
N PHE A 55 1.15 6.88 -4.00
CA PHE A 55 2.35 7.38 -3.37
C PHE A 55 3.58 7.10 -4.22
N SER A 56 4.54 8.04 -4.22
CA SER A 56 5.81 7.89 -4.95
C SER A 56 6.81 7.03 -4.20
N GLY A 57 7.70 6.40 -4.97
CA GLY A 57 8.66 5.46 -4.43
C GLY A 57 8.04 4.11 -4.10
N CYS A 58 8.88 3.12 -3.81
CA CYS A 58 8.43 1.78 -3.42
C CYS A 58 9.53 1.07 -2.64
N ASN A 59 9.15 0.29 -1.65
CA ASN A 59 10.08 -0.54 -0.89
C ASN A 59 10.49 -1.84 -1.60
N LEU A 60 9.81 -2.22 -2.68
CA LEU A 60 10.14 -3.40 -3.49
C LEU A 60 10.98 -3.06 -4.73
N GLY A 61 10.51 -2.13 -5.58
CA GLY A 61 11.20 -1.79 -6.83
C GLY A 61 11.19 -2.93 -7.85
N CYS A 62 10.03 -3.61 -8.03
CA CYS A 62 9.90 -4.72 -8.98
C CYS A 62 10.25 -4.32 -10.40
N VAL A 63 11.04 -5.12 -11.12
CA VAL A 63 11.48 -4.83 -12.50
C VAL A 63 10.33 -4.78 -13.51
N PHE A 64 9.20 -5.44 -13.20
CA PHE A 64 8.00 -5.47 -14.03
C PHE A 64 6.91 -4.48 -13.57
N CYS A 65 7.25 -3.48 -12.75
CA CYS A 65 6.26 -2.56 -12.20
C CYS A 65 5.56 -1.75 -13.30
N GLN A 66 4.23 -1.89 -13.41
CA GLN A 66 3.43 -1.11 -14.35
C GLN A 66 3.43 0.40 -14.01
N ASN A 67 3.67 0.74 -12.76
CA ASN A 67 3.77 2.12 -12.27
C ASN A 67 5.25 2.57 -12.13
N GLY A 68 6.13 2.18 -13.05
CA GLY A 68 7.58 2.41 -12.99
C GLY A 68 7.96 3.86 -12.74
N ARG A 69 7.32 4.83 -13.40
CA ARG A 69 7.57 6.26 -13.19
C ARG A 69 7.29 6.72 -11.75
N ILE A 70 6.25 6.19 -11.13
CA ILE A 70 5.89 6.52 -9.74
C ILE A 70 6.84 5.82 -8.78
N SER A 71 7.11 4.52 -8.99
CA SER A 71 7.85 3.69 -8.05
C SER A 71 9.39 3.83 -8.17
N HIS A 72 9.92 4.20 -9.35
CA HIS A 72 11.36 4.23 -9.62
C HIS A 72 11.92 5.63 -9.89
N GLU A 73 11.11 6.55 -10.47
CA GLU A 73 11.59 7.87 -10.89
C GLU A 73 11.23 8.99 -9.89
N ASN A 74 10.62 8.65 -8.75
CA ASN A 74 10.22 9.59 -7.70
C ASN A 74 9.27 10.71 -8.21
N PHE A 75 8.46 10.41 -9.22
CA PHE A 75 7.49 11.36 -9.77
C PHE A 75 6.41 11.67 -8.73
N GLY A 76 6.23 12.93 -8.38
CA GLY A 76 5.19 13.36 -7.45
C GLY A 76 5.50 14.71 -6.79
N LYS A 77 4.60 15.13 -5.92
CA LYS A 77 4.72 16.36 -5.12
C LYS A 77 4.80 16.03 -3.64
N VAL A 78 5.66 16.72 -2.93
CA VAL A 78 5.73 16.65 -1.46
C VAL A 78 4.51 17.37 -0.89
N ILE A 79 3.81 16.70 0.03
CA ILE A 79 2.65 17.26 0.71
C ILE A 79 2.73 17.02 2.23
N THR A 80 1.96 17.78 2.98
CA THR A 80 1.80 17.59 4.43
C THR A 80 0.73 16.53 4.74
N PRO A 81 0.72 15.95 5.96
CA PRO A 81 -0.38 15.10 6.41
C PRO A 81 -1.75 15.80 6.38
N ALA A 82 -1.79 17.11 6.67
CA ALA A 82 -3.02 17.89 6.58
C ALA A 82 -3.54 17.96 5.13
N HIS A 83 -2.65 18.23 4.17
CA HIS A 83 -3.03 18.24 2.76
C HIS A 83 -3.42 16.85 2.23
N LEU A 84 -2.78 15.77 2.71
CA LEU A 84 -3.24 14.41 2.41
C LEU A 84 -4.67 14.19 2.90
N ARG A 85 -5.01 14.69 4.09
CA ARG A 85 -6.37 14.61 4.64
C ARG A 85 -7.38 15.38 3.76
N GLU A 86 -7.05 16.59 3.31
CA GLU A 86 -7.88 17.36 2.39
C GLU A 86 -8.15 16.62 1.07
N ILE A 87 -7.12 15.97 0.49
CA ILE A 87 -7.26 15.13 -0.71
C ILE A 87 -8.23 13.96 -0.45
N MET A 88 -8.12 13.28 0.70
CA MET A 88 -9.05 12.19 1.05
C MET A 88 -10.50 12.69 1.15
N GLU A 89 -10.72 13.82 1.82
CA GLU A 89 -12.04 14.42 2.00
C GLU A 89 -12.63 14.91 0.66
N ASP A 90 -11.80 15.46 -0.22
CA ASP A 90 -12.21 15.86 -1.56
C ASP A 90 -12.65 14.65 -2.41
N LEU A 91 -11.89 13.54 -2.40
CA LEU A 91 -12.27 12.31 -3.09
C LEU A 91 -13.58 11.71 -2.52
N VAL A 92 -13.78 11.77 -1.21
CA VAL A 92 -15.05 11.37 -0.58
C VAL A 92 -16.19 12.27 -1.06
N SER A 93 -15.98 13.58 -1.14
CA SER A 93 -17.00 14.54 -1.63
C SER A 93 -17.38 14.32 -3.09
N GLN A 94 -16.45 13.79 -3.89
CA GLN A 94 -16.68 13.36 -5.28
C GLN A 94 -17.42 12.03 -5.40
N GLY A 95 -17.72 11.34 -4.27
CA GLY A 95 -18.49 10.10 -4.22
C GLY A 95 -17.66 8.83 -4.18
N ALA A 96 -16.36 8.89 -3.82
CA ALA A 96 -15.53 7.71 -3.63
C ALA A 96 -16.15 6.73 -2.62
N HIS A 97 -16.21 5.45 -2.96
CA HIS A 97 -16.74 4.42 -2.06
C HIS A 97 -15.76 4.02 -0.95
N CYS A 98 -14.48 4.21 -1.19
CA CYS A 98 -13.40 4.01 -0.23
C CYS A 98 -12.22 4.93 -0.57
N ILE A 99 -11.29 5.09 0.35
CA ILE A 99 -9.98 5.74 0.07
C ILE A 99 -8.93 4.65 -0.04
N ASP A 100 -8.41 4.46 -1.25
CA ASP A 100 -7.39 3.47 -1.55
C ASP A 100 -5.99 4.10 -1.57
N LEU A 101 -5.19 3.73 -0.58
CA LEU A 101 -3.82 4.19 -0.39
C LEU A 101 -2.86 3.23 -1.11
N VAL A 102 -2.42 3.61 -2.31
CA VAL A 102 -1.59 2.75 -3.17
C VAL A 102 -0.11 2.93 -2.87
N THR A 103 0.53 1.87 -2.36
CA THR A 103 1.95 1.83 -1.95
C THR A 103 2.32 2.83 -0.84
N PRO A 104 1.58 2.87 0.28
CA PRO A 104 1.77 3.85 1.35
C PRO A 104 2.85 3.47 2.37
N THR A 105 3.33 2.23 2.40
CA THR A 105 4.18 1.60 3.42
C THR A 105 5.26 2.52 3.98
N HIS A 106 6.06 3.13 3.13
CA HIS A 106 7.22 3.92 3.53
C HIS A 106 6.87 5.33 4.01
N PHE A 107 5.57 5.68 4.00
CA PHE A 107 5.00 6.90 4.55
C PHE A 107 4.07 6.67 5.74
N THR A 108 4.02 5.46 6.31
CA THR A 108 3.12 5.09 7.41
C THR A 108 3.01 6.14 8.53
N PRO A 109 4.09 6.72 9.10
CA PRO A 109 3.95 7.67 10.20
C PRO A 109 3.14 8.92 9.83
N TRP A 110 3.33 9.44 8.62
CA TRP A 110 2.63 10.65 8.14
C TRP A 110 1.21 10.33 7.66
N VAL A 111 0.98 9.13 7.10
CA VAL A 111 -0.36 8.65 6.75
C VAL A 111 -1.21 8.48 8.02
N LEU A 112 -0.65 7.91 9.08
CA LEU A 112 -1.32 7.79 10.38
C LEU A 112 -1.72 9.15 10.96
N GLU A 113 -0.91 10.17 10.74
CA GLU A 113 -1.26 11.54 11.14
C GLU A 113 -2.48 12.06 10.36
N ALA A 114 -2.55 11.84 9.06
CA ALA A 114 -3.72 12.20 8.25
C ALA A 114 -4.98 11.41 8.63
N LEU A 115 -4.81 10.18 9.15
CA LEU A 115 -5.89 9.29 9.60
C LEU A 115 -6.24 9.42 11.10
N ARG A 116 -5.81 10.49 11.79
CA ARG A 116 -6.15 10.70 13.22
C ARG A 116 -7.65 10.73 13.45
N LYS A 117 -8.41 11.35 12.55
CA LYS A 117 -9.86 11.34 12.56
C LYS A 117 -10.38 10.31 11.55
N PRO A 118 -11.42 9.54 11.86
CA PRO A 118 -12.00 8.59 10.92
C PRO A 118 -12.53 9.30 9.66
N LEU A 119 -12.59 8.56 8.57
CA LEU A 119 -13.30 8.95 7.35
C LEU A 119 -14.69 8.31 7.34
N PRO A 120 -15.66 8.89 6.61
CA PRO A 120 -17.01 8.30 6.49
C PRO A 120 -17.07 7.09 5.56
N VAL A 121 -15.95 6.75 4.91
CA VAL A 121 -15.78 5.59 4.01
C VAL A 121 -14.61 4.74 4.46
N PRO A 122 -14.56 3.45 4.11
CA PRO A 122 -13.44 2.59 4.44
C PRO A 122 -12.11 3.10 3.88
N VAL A 123 -11.02 2.90 4.63
CA VAL A 123 -9.65 3.11 4.17
C VAL A 123 -9.07 1.77 3.74
N VAL A 124 -8.54 1.71 2.53
CA VAL A 124 -7.86 0.56 1.94
C VAL A 124 -6.36 0.78 1.99
N TRP A 125 -5.62 -0.21 2.49
CA TRP A 125 -4.16 -0.26 2.46
C TRP A 125 -3.70 -1.18 1.35
N ASN A 126 -3.39 -0.59 0.19
CA ASN A 126 -3.02 -1.30 -1.03
C ASN A 126 -1.49 -1.34 -1.15
N SER A 127 -0.91 -2.50 -0.96
CA SER A 127 0.55 -2.61 -0.89
C SER A 127 1.10 -3.82 -1.63
N GLY A 128 2.42 -3.80 -1.86
CA GLY A 128 3.13 -4.94 -2.42
C GLY A 128 3.29 -6.13 -1.47
N GLY A 129 2.66 -6.12 -0.31
CA GLY A 129 2.74 -7.17 0.71
C GLY A 129 4.04 -7.18 1.52
N TYR A 130 5.10 -6.54 1.06
CA TYR A 130 6.40 -6.52 1.74
C TYR A 130 6.40 -5.53 2.89
N GLU A 131 5.77 -5.94 4.00
CA GLU A 131 5.48 -5.13 5.17
C GLU A 131 6.15 -5.69 6.44
N ARG A 132 6.39 -4.84 7.42
CA ARG A 132 6.73 -5.29 8.78
C ARG A 132 5.46 -5.43 9.62
N VAL A 133 5.38 -6.49 10.37
CA VAL A 133 4.27 -6.75 11.31
C VAL A 133 4.08 -5.57 12.28
N GLU A 134 5.18 -5.01 12.81
CA GLU A 134 5.13 -3.88 13.73
C GLU A 134 4.54 -2.63 13.06
N THR A 135 4.81 -2.42 11.78
CA THR A 135 4.24 -1.31 11.00
C THR A 135 2.75 -1.54 10.77
N ILE A 136 2.35 -2.75 10.37
CA ILE A 136 0.92 -3.09 10.20
C ILE A 136 0.15 -2.93 11.52
N ARG A 137 0.72 -3.32 12.66
CA ARG A 137 0.09 -3.11 13.98
C ARG A 137 -0.26 -1.65 14.26
N THR A 138 0.51 -0.69 13.76
CA THR A 138 0.20 0.74 13.95
C THR A 138 -1.03 1.21 13.18
N LEU A 139 -1.50 0.42 12.20
CA LEU A 139 -2.68 0.71 11.37
C LEU A 139 -3.99 0.20 11.98
N GLU A 140 -3.94 -0.56 13.08
CA GLU A 140 -5.12 -1.15 13.73
C GLU A 140 -6.17 -0.08 14.07
N GLY A 141 -7.41 -0.32 13.65
CA GLY A 141 -8.53 0.61 13.82
C GLY A 141 -8.51 1.83 12.88
N LYS A 142 -7.47 1.99 12.03
CA LYS A 142 -7.37 3.06 11.03
C LYS A 142 -7.66 2.58 9.61
N VAL A 143 -7.36 1.32 9.33
CA VAL A 143 -7.55 0.66 8.05
C VAL A 143 -8.63 -0.41 8.22
N GLN A 144 -9.60 -0.45 7.31
CA GLN A 144 -10.70 -1.41 7.32
C GLN A 144 -10.48 -2.50 6.28
N ILE A 145 -9.79 -2.21 5.20
CA ILE A 145 -9.57 -3.16 4.11
C ILE A 145 -8.07 -3.21 3.80
N TYR A 146 -7.51 -4.41 3.81
CA TYR A 146 -6.15 -4.63 3.33
C TYR A 146 -6.18 -5.27 1.94
N LEU A 147 -5.36 -4.74 1.04
CA LEU A 147 -5.22 -5.18 -0.34
C LEU A 147 -3.74 -5.48 -0.64
N PRO A 148 -3.14 -6.49 0.04
CA PRO A 148 -1.77 -6.88 -0.21
C PRO A 148 -1.63 -7.72 -1.47
N ASP A 149 -0.50 -7.56 -2.17
CA ASP A 149 -0.05 -8.57 -3.11
C ASP A 149 0.70 -9.70 -2.39
N LEU A 150 0.51 -10.95 -2.81
CA LEU A 150 1.43 -12.05 -2.51
C LEU A 150 2.13 -12.45 -3.83
N LYS A 151 3.25 -11.77 -4.12
CA LYS A 151 3.92 -11.87 -5.43
C LYS A 151 4.75 -13.14 -5.59
N TYR A 152 5.38 -13.57 -4.50
CA TYR A 152 6.34 -14.67 -4.53
C TYR A 152 6.14 -15.60 -3.34
N ALA A 153 6.13 -16.92 -3.61
CA ALA A 153 6.32 -17.97 -2.61
C ALA A 153 7.73 -18.56 -2.65
N MET A 154 8.55 -18.13 -3.64
CA MET A 154 9.91 -18.65 -3.83
C MET A 154 10.93 -17.52 -3.71
N GLU A 155 12.04 -17.79 -3.04
CA GLU A 155 13.14 -16.84 -2.83
C GLU A 155 13.76 -16.34 -4.14
N ARG A 156 14.00 -17.26 -5.10
CA ARG A 156 14.69 -16.94 -6.35
C ARG A 156 13.99 -15.83 -7.15
N PRO A 157 12.71 -15.95 -7.55
CA PRO A 157 12.03 -14.86 -8.25
C PRO A 157 11.89 -13.59 -7.39
N ALA A 158 11.73 -13.70 -6.09
CA ALA A 158 11.69 -12.53 -5.20
C ALA A 158 13.01 -11.76 -5.20
N ARG A 159 14.14 -12.47 -5.20
CA ARG A 159 15.48 -11.89 -5.29
C ARG A 159 15.74 -11.27 -6.67
N GLU A 160 15.47 -12.02 -7.74
CA GLU A 160 15.78 -11.60 -9.11
C GLU A 160 14.90 -10.44 -9.59
N LEU A 161 13.60 -10.45 -9.24
CA LEU A 161 12.61 -9.53 -9.78
C LEU A 161 12.29 -8.33 -8.86
N SER A 162 12.61 -8.43 -7.57
CA SER A 162 12.30 -7.37 -6.58
C SER A 162 13.42 -7.15 -5.55
N ALA A 163 14.58 -7.80 -5.71
CA ALA A 163 15.70 -7.75 -4.76
C ALA A 163 15.27 -7.96 -3.29
N ALA A 164 14.28 -8.83 -3.04
CA ALA A 164 13.67 -9.11 -1.73
C ALA A 164 13.67 -10.63 -1.45
N PRO A 165 14.81 -11.27 -1.15
CA PRO A 165 14.89 -12.72 -0.97
C PRO A 165 14.01 -13.22 0.20
N ASP A 166 13.77 -12.40 1.20
CA ASP A 166 12.93 -12.63 2.38
C ASP A 166 11.45 -12.23 2.19
N TYR A 167 11.02 -12.02 0.94
CA TYR A 167 9.68 -11.49 0.63
C TYR A 167 8.56 -12.35 1.22
N PHE A 168 8.60 -13.67 1.01
CA PHE A 168 7.50 -14.55 1.41
C PHE A 168 7.28 -14.53 2.92
N GLU A 169 8.35 -14.65 3.68
CA GLU A 169 8.31 -14.65 5.15
C GLU A 169 7.74 -13.34 5.68
N ALA A 170 8.22 -12.20 5.16
CA ALA A 170 7.73 -10.90 5.56
C ALA A 170 6.27 -10.66 5.15
N ALA A 171 5.90 -11.04 3.91
CA ALA A 171 4.55 -10.86 3.40
C ALA A 171 3.53 -11.75 4.12
N ALA A 172 3.84 -13.03 4.32
CA ALA A 172 2.95 -13.96 5.03
C ALA A 172 2.67 -13.49 6.46
N ALA A 173 3.71 -13.14 7.22
CA ALA A 173 3.54 -12.63 8.58
C ALA A 173 2.75 -11.32 8.65
N ALA A 174 2.93 -10.43 7.68
CA ALA A 174 2.17 -9.19 7.59
C ALA A 174 0.70 -9.44 7.23
N ILE A 175 0.42 -10.37 6.31
CA ILE A 175 -0.94 -10.75 5.90
C ILE A 175 -1.68 -11.40 7.07
N ASP A 176 -1.02 -12.27 7.84
CA ASP A 176 -1.61 -12.86 9.05
C ASP A 176 -2.02 -11.77 10.06
N GLU A 177 -1.18 -10.76 10.25
CA GLU A 177 -1.50 -9.62 11.11
C GLU A 177 -2.66 -8.78 10.54
N MET A 178 -2.72 -8.57 9.21
CA MET A 178 -3.83 -7.88 8.55
C MET A 178 -5.14 -8.64 8.77
N VAL A 179 -5.16 -9.96 8.60
CA VAL A 179 -6.34 -10.82 8.85
C VAL A 179 -6.74 -10.75 10.33
N ARG A 180 -5.77 -10.78 11.24
CA ARG A 180 -6.05 -10.63 12.68
C ARG A 180 -6.80 -9.33 12.99
N GLN A 181 -6.43 -8.22 12.35
CA GLN A 181 -7.00 -6.90 12.62
C GLN A 181 -8.43 -6.74 12.12
N VAL A 182 -8.71 -7.21 10.91
CA VAL A 182 -9.99 -6.94 10.24
C VAL A 182 -10.95 -8.14 10.20
N GLY A 183 -10.45 -9.34 10.52
CA GLY A 183 -11.24 -10.58 10.57
C GLY A 183 -11.79 -11.02 9.22
N ALA A 184 -12.94 -11.69 9.24
CA ALA A 184 -13.63 -12.12 8.03
C ALA A 184 -14.14 -10.92 7.22
N TYR A 185 -14.14 -11.06 5.89
CA TYR A 185 -14.62 -9.99 5.02
C TYR A 185 -16.10 -9.70 5.23
N GLN A 186 -16.46 -8.44 5.10
CA GLN A 186 -17.83 -7.95 5.21
C GLN A 186 -18.20 -7.16 3.96
N ILE A 187 -19.27 -7.59 3.30
CA ILE A 187 -19.84 -6.90 2.13
C ILE A 187 -21.18 -6.31 2.56
N GLY A 188 -21.41 -5.04 2.24
CA GLY A 188 -22.69 -4.37 2.48
C GLY A 188 -23.77 -4.78 1.47
N ASP A 189 -25.01 -4.40 1.72
CA ASP A 189 -26.16 -4.68 0.84
C ASP A 189 -26.02 -4.07 -0.54
N ASP A 190 -25.15 -3.05 -0.68
CA ASP A 190 -24.79 -2.40 -1.94
C ASP A 190 -23.71 -3.15 -2.72
N GLY A 191 -23.24 -4.31 -2.22
CA GLY A 191 -22.19 -5.13 -2.81
C GLY A 191 -20.77 -4.59 -2.61
N LEU A 192 -20.61 -3.55 -1.78
CA LEU A 192 -19.29 -2.97 -1.50
C LEU A 192 -18.68 -3.53 -0.22
N MET A 193 -17.38 -3.70 -0.23
CA MET A 193 -16.63 -4.21 0.92
C MET A 193 -16.52 -3.15 2.02
N ARG A 194 -16.78 -3.56 3.24
CA ARG A 194 -16.67 -2.72 4.45
C ARG A 194 -15.41 -3.00 5.25
N SER A 195 -15.02 -4.28 5.32
CA SER A 195 -13.80 -4.72 5.99
C SER A 195 -13.32 -6.06 5.46
N GLY A 196 -12.04 -6.37 5.65
CA GLY A 196 -11.44 -7.66 5.33
C GLY A 196 -10.13 -7.54 4.55
N VAL A 197 -9.66 -8.66 4.03
CA VAL A 197 -8.43 -8.76 3.24
C VAL A 197 -8.75 -9.27 1.84
N ILE A 198 -8.25 -8.60 0.81
CA ILE A 198 -8.24 -9.06 -0.57
C ILE A 198 -6.79 -9.36 -0.95
N LEU A 199 -6.46 -10.62 -1.12
CA LEU A 199 -5.13 -11.04 -1.52
C LEU A 199 -5.03 -11.06 -3.04
N ARG A 200 -4.02 -10.36 -3.61
CA ARG A 200 -3.75 -10.36 -5.04
C ARG A 200 -2.48 -11.14 -5.37
N HIS A 201 -2.50 -11.84 -6.50
CA HIS A 201 -1.33 -12.47 -7.07
C HIS A 201 -1.18 -12.14 -8.55
N LEU A 202 0.00 -11.74 -8.97
CA LEU A 202 0.33 -11.49 -10.37
C LEU A 202 1.03 -12.68 -10.99
N VAL A 203 0.36 -13.33 -11.95
CA VAL A 203 0.96 -14.42 -12.74
C VAL A 203 1.99 -13.86 -13.71
N LEU A 204 3.25 -14.15 -13.48
CA LEU A 204 4.37 -13.65 -14.29
C LEU A 204 4.80 -14.69 -15.34
N PRO A 205 5.11 -14.27 -16.57
CA PRO A 205 5.67 -15.15 -17.58
C PRO A 205 6.93 -15.87 -17.07
N GLY A 206 6.99 -17.19 -17.28
CA GLY A 206 8.12 -18.01 -16.82
C GLY A 206 8.13 -18.33 -15.33
N GLN A 207 7.14 -17.87 -14.54
CA GLN A 207 7.10 -18.06 -13.09
C GLN A 207 5.92 -18.95 -12.61
N MET A 208 5.47 -19.89 -13.44
CA MET A 208 4.32 -20.76 -13.14
C MET A 208 4.52 -21.59 -11.87
N GLU A 209 5.75 -22.04 -11.60
CA GLU A 209 6.04 -22.80 -10.38
C GLU A 209 5.88 -21.91 -9.13
N ASN A 210 6.30 -20.65 -9.18
CA ASN A 210 6.06 -19.69 -8.13
C ASN A 210 4.55 -19.48 -7.92
N THR A 211 3.79 -19.28 -9.00
CA THR A 211 2.33 -19.09 -8.94
C THR A 211 1.60 -20.26 -8.29
N LYS A 212 2.02 -21.51 -8.56
CA LYS A 212 1.41 -22.71 -7.95
C LYS A 212 1.69 -22.84 -6.45
N ARG A 213 2.71 -22.16 -5.95
CA ARG A 213 3.10 -22.18 -4.52
C ARG A 213 2.52 -21.02 -3.73
N VAL A 214 2.08 -19.96 -4.40
CA VAL A 214 1.31 -18.86 -3.80
C VAL A 214 -0.13 -19.31 -3.52
#